data_8de8474d02494655f6789c28e069f248
#
_entry.id   8de8474d02494655f6789c28e069f248
#
_cell.length_a   1.000
_cell.length_b   1.000
_cell.length_c   1.000
_cell.angle_alpha   90.00
_cell.angle_beta   90.00
_cell.angle_gamma   90.00
#
_symmetry.space_group_name_H-M   'P 1'
#
loop_
_entity.id
_entity.type
_entity.pdbx_description
1 polymer ?
#
loop_
_entity_poly.entity_id
_entity_poly.type
_entity_poly.pdbx_seq_one_letter_code
_entity_poly.pdbx_strand_id
1 'polypeptide(L)'
;MGAQWKAKGKALVADAKGKLFGKLVKEITVAARLGGGDPGSNARLRMAIEAARKASMSKETLDRAVKKGAGVGADAVNYSSVIFEGYAPHRVPVMVECLTDNPNRTAPNMRVCFRKGQMTAVAWDFDHVGMIEGEAEGGADVELAAIEAGAQDFEAGDEEGVTLFITDTSDLDAVSKALPAQGIKVLSVKLGYK
;
A
#
# COMPACT_ATOMS: atom_id res chain seq x y z
N MET A 1 -39.75 9.27 -22.09
CA MET A 1 -39.16 7.99 -21.69
C MET A 1 -37.69 7.92 -22.10
N GLY A 2 -36.77 8.55 -21.39
CA GLY A 2 -35.37 8.64 -21.86
C GLY A 2 -34.26 8.60 -20.79
N ALA A 3 -34.57 8.42 -19.50
CA ALA A 3 -33.56 8.59 -18.44
C ALA A 3 -33.19 7.29 -17.67
N GLN A 4 -33.97 6.24 -17.77
CA GLN A 4 -33.75 5.02 -16.94
C GLN A 4 -32.50 4.21 -17.33
N TRP A 5 -32.13 4.14 -18.61
CA TRP A 5 -30.91 3.46 -19.04
C TRP A 5 -29.62 4.17 -18.60
N LYS A 6 -29.65 5.52 -18.54
CA LYS A 6 -28.53 6.33 -18.02
C LYS A 6 -28.38 6.19 -16.50
N ALA A 7 -29.47 5.90 -15.77
CA ALA A 7 -29.45 5.75 -14.32
C ALA A 7 -28.65 4.52 -13.87
N LYS A 8 -28.79 3.35 -14.56
CA LYS A 8 -28.02 2.14 -14.25
C LYS A 8 -26.51 2.35 -14.48
N GLY A 9 -26.12 2.99 -15.58
CA GLY A 9 -24.72 3.30 -15.84
C GLY A 9 -24.11 4.25 -14.83
N LYS A 10 -24.84 5.32 -14.43
CA LYS A 10 -24.39 6.23 -13.38
C LYS A 10 -24.27 5.55 -12.02
N ALA A 11 -25.17 4.65 -11.66
CA ALA A 11 -25.12 3.90 -10.40
C ALA A 11 -23.90 2.97 -10.35
N LEU A 12 -23.58 2.26 -11.43
CA LEU A 12 -22.39 1.40 -11.52
C LEU A 12 -21.10 2.21 -11.40
N VAL A 13 -20.99 3.35 -12.08
CA VAL A 13 -19.83 4.25 -11.99
C VAL A 13 -19.69 4.83 -10.59
N ALA A 14 -20.81 5.22 -9.95
CA ALA A 14 -20.78 5.74 -8.59
C ALA A 14 -20.37 4.67 -7.58
N ASP A 15 -20.83 3.42 -7.71
CA ASP A 15 -20.43 2.30 -6.86
C ASP A 15 -18.94 1.96 -7.03
N ALA A 16 -18.45 1.90 -8.27
CA ALA A 16 -17.03 1.68 -8.56
C ALA A 16 -16.16 2.79 -7.97
N LYS A 17 -16.57 4.06 -8.12
CA LYS A 17 -15.88 5.20 -7.52
C LYS A 17 -15.92 5.15 -5.99
N GLY A 18 -17.03 4.77 -5.39
CA GLY A 18 -17.18 4.60 -3.95
C GLY A 18 -16.23 3.52 -3.40
N LYS A 19 -16.12 2.38 -4.09
CA LYS A 19 -15.18 1.30 -3.74
C LYS A 19 -13.73 1.75 -3.86
N LEU A 20 -13.38 2.46 -4.93
CA LEU A 20 -12.03 3.02 -5.11
C LEU A 20 -11.70 4.01 -3.99
N PHE A 21 -12.59 4.95 -3.69
CA PHE A 21 -12.39 5.91 -2.61
C PHE A 21 -12.25 5.22 -1.26
N GLY A 22 -13.04 4.19 -0.98
CA GLY A 22 -12.92 3.40 0.24
C GLY A 22 -11.55 2.72 0.39
N LYS A 23 -10.98 2.20 -0.71
CA LYS A 23 -9.63 1.63 -0.72
C LYS A 23 -8.57 2.72 -0.46
N LEU A 24 -8.64 3.83 -1.17
CA LEU A 24 -7.68 4.94 -1.03
C LEU A 24 -7.71 5.57 0.38
N VAL A 25 -8.89 5.75 0.97
CA VAL A 25 -9.02 6.22 2.36
C VAL A 25 -8.37 5.26 3.34
N LYS A 26 -8.57 3.96 3.16
CA LYS A 26 -7.90 2.95 4.00
C LYS A 26 -6.39 3.00 3.83
N GLU A 27 -5.89 3.08 2.61
CA GLU A 27 -4.45 3.17 2.33
C GLU A 27 -3.82 4.41 2.97
N ILE A 28 -4.43 5.59 2.83
CA ILE A 28 -3.99 6.82 3.49
C ILE A 28 -3.97 6.65 5.01
N THR A 29 -5.02 6.06 5.58
CA THR A 29 -5.12 5.84 7.02
C THR A 29 -4.04 4.89 7.52
N VAL A 30 -3.77 3.80 6.80
CA VAL A 30 -2.70 2.83 7.12
C VAL A 30 -1.33 3.50 6.99
N ALA A 31 -1.07 4.19 5.88
CA ALA A 31 0.20 4.87 5.64
C ALA A 31 0.50 5.91 6.73
N ALA A 32 -0.50 6.73 7.09
CA ALA A 32 -0.38 7.72 8.16
C ALA A 32 -0.17 7.07 9.54
N ARG A 33 -0.73 5.89 9.78
CA ARG A 33 -0.56 5.17 11.05
C ARG A 33 0.85 4.59 11.20
N LEU A 34 1.38 4.00 10.13
CA LEU A 34 2.65 3.28 10.18
C LEU A 34 3.86 4.22 10.06
N GLY A 35 3.78 5.25 9.21
CA GLY A 35 4.90 6.14 8.90
C GLY A 35 4.70 7.60 9.32
N GLY A 36 3.64 7.90 10.09
CA GLY A 36 3.32 9.27 10.51
C GLY A 36 2.49 10.05 9.48
N GLY A 37 1.86 11.13 9.95
CA GLY A 37 0.91 11.93 9.17
C GLY A 37 1.53 12.99 8.27
N ASP A 38 2.86 13.08 8.18
CA ASP A 38 3.56 14.02 7.32
C ASP A 38 3.97 13.37 5.98
N PRO A 39 3.38 13.80 4.84
CA PRO A 39 3.75 13.26 3.53
C PRO A 39 5.19 13.58 3.12
N GLY A 40 5.82 14.59 3.75
CA GLY A 40 7.21 14.96 3.47
C GLY A 40 8.21 13.89 3.88
N SER A 41 7.93 13.20 4.98
CA SER A 41 8.76 12.14 5.58
C SER A 41 8.20 10.73 5.38
N ASN A 42 7.01 10.59 4.79
CA ASN A 42 6.33 9.31 4.60
C ASN A 42 6.01 9.08 3.12
N ALA A 43 6.89 8.34 2.43
CA ALA A 43 6.76 8.06 0.99
C ALA A 43 5.44 7.36 0.65
N ARG A 44 5.05 6.35 1.42
CA ARG A 44 3.78 5.61 1.24
C ARG A 44 2.57 6.54 1.34
N LEU A 45 2.56 7.43 2.34
CA LEU A 45 1.49 8.42 2.51
C LEU A 45 1.45 9.42 1.34
N ARG A 46 2.62 9.89 0.89
CA ARG A 46 2.73 10.79 -0.26
C ARG A 46 2.11 10.17 -1.50
N MET A 47 2.50 8.94 -1.84
CA MET A 47 1.96 8.21 -3.00
C MET A 47 0.44 7.96 -2.88
N ALA A 48 -0.03 7.56 -1.71
CA ALA A 48 -1.46 7.34 -1.47
C ALA A 48 -2.27 8.63 -1.64
N ILE A 49 -1.76 9.78 -1.18
CA ILE A 49 -2.38 11.09 -1.35
C ILE A 49 -2.40 11.49 -2.84
N GLU A 50 -1.33 11.26 -3.58
CA GLU A 50 -1.28 11.55 -5.02
C GLU A 50 -2.28 10.71 -5.80
N ALA A 51 -2.35 9.41 -5.53
CA ALA A 51 -3.34 8.51 -6.13
C ALA A 51 -4.77 8.97 -5.84
N ALA A 52 -5.05 9.41 -4.61
CA ALA A 52 -6.36 9.93 -4.24
C ALA A 52 -6.69 11.26 -4.92
N ARG A 53 -5.70 12.15 -5.09
CA ARG A 53 -5.86 13.41 -5.87
C ARG A 53 -6.15 13.12 -7.34
N LYS A 54 -5.42 12.18 -7.97
CA LYS A 54 -5.68 11.72 -9.36
C LYS A 54 -7.10 11.15 -9.49
N ALA A 55 -7.61 10.45 -8.47
CA ALA A 55 -8.99 9.97 -8.43
C ALA A 55 -10.02 11.07 -8.12
N SER A 56 -9.61 12.34 -8.00
CA SER A 56 -10.47 13.48 -7.67
C SER A 56 -11.15 13.38 -6.28
N MET A 57 -10.42 12.88 -5.30
CA MET A 57 -10.86 12.88 -3.90
C MET A 57 -10.74 14.31 -3.33
N SER A 58 -11.74 14.74 -2.55
CA SER A 58 -11.72 16.07 -1.94
C SER A 58 -10.62 16.20 -0.89
N LYS A 59 -10.04 17.40 -0.79
CA LYS A 59 -9.00 17.72 0.21
C LYS A 59 -9.49 17.41 1.64
N GLU A 60 -10.74 17.74 1.95
CA GLU A 60 -11.33 17.48 3.27
C GLU A 60 -11.33 15.98 3.61
N THR A 61 -11.67 15.11 2.64
CA THR A 61 -11.66 13.66 2.84
C THR A 61 -10.23 13.14 3.03
N LEU A 62 -9.26 13.68 2.29
CA LEU A 62 -7.84 13.38 2.44
C LEU A 62 -7.34 13.74 3.84
N ASP A 63 -7.57 15.00 4.26
CA ASP A 63 -7.11 15.50 5.55
C ASP A 63 -7.74 14.71 6.71
N ARG A 64 -9.02 14.34 6.59
CA ARG A 64 -9.71 13.50 7.58
C ARG A 64 -9.09 12.11 7.66
N ALA A 65 -8.76 11.48 6.53
CA ALA A 65 -8.12 10.17 6.49
C ALA A 65 -6.72 10.20 7.13
N VAL A 66 -5.91 11.22 6.83
CA VAL A 66 -4.59 11.42 7.44
C VAL A 66 -4.70 11.61 8.95
N LYS A 67 -5.56 12.53 9.41
CA LYS A 67 -5.77 12.77 10.85
C LYS A 67 -6.22 11.52 11.58
N LYS A 68 -7.16 10.77 10.98
CA LYS A 68 -7.65 9.51 11.54
C LYS A 68 -6.53 8.47 11.70
N GLY A 69 -5.68 8.33 10.69
CA GLY A 69 -4.52 7.43 10.72
C GLY A 69 -3.47 7.86 11.74
N ALA A 70 -3.15 9.15 11.78
CA ALA A 70 -2.20 9.72 12.73
C ALA A 70 -2.71 9.71 14.19
N GLY A 71 -3.96 9.32 14.43
CA GLY A 71 -4.54 9.32 15.78
C GLY A 71 -4.85 10.71 16.33
N VAL A 72 -5.09 11.69 15.45
CA VAL A 72 -5.33 13.08 15.80
C VAL A 72 -6.78 13.48 15.45
N GLY A 73 -7.46 14.12 16.38
CA GLY A 73 -8.81 14.67 16.19
C GLY A 73 -9.93 13.84 16.83
N ALA A 74 -11.16 14.34 16.73
CA ALA A 74 -12.35 13.73 17.34
C ALA A 74 -12.70 12.33 16.77
N ASP A 75 -12.31 12.07 15.54
CA ASP A 75 -12.51 10.79 14.83
C ASP A 75 -11.28 9.85 14.95
N ALA A 76 -10.34 10.15 15.85
CA ALA A 76 -9.16 9.32 16.06
C ALA A 76 -9.58 7.93 16.54
N VAL A 77 -9.23 6.92 15.75
CA VAL A 77 -9.43 5.52 16.11
C VAL A 77 -8.09 4.92 16.47
N ASN A 78 -8.01 4.27 17.61
CA ASN A 78 -6.81 3.54 18.00
C ASN A 78 -6.72 2.26 17.16
N TYR A 79 -6.01 2.36 16.03
CA TYR A 79 -5.67 1.19 15.25
C TYR A 79 -4.46 0.48 15.85
N SER A 80 -4.53 -0.83 15.96
CA SER A 80 -3.39 -1.71 16.22
C SER A 80 -3.04 -2.48 14.95
N SER A 81 -1.74 -2.59 14.67
CA SER A 81 -1.24 -3.50 13.65
C SER A 81 -1.12 -4.88 14.25
N VAL A 82 -1.69 -5.87 13.57
CA VAL A 82 -1.61 -7.28 13.96
C VAL A 82 -1.20 -8.06 12.73
N ILE A 83 -0.18 -8.90 12.88
CA ILE A 83 0.28 -9.78 11.81
C ILE A 83 -0.26 -11.17 12.07
N PHE A 84 -0.83 -11.76 11.03
CA PHE A 84 -1.22 -13.16 11.00
C PHE A 84 -0.35 -13.87 9.98
N GLU A 85 0.10 -15.06 10.32
CA GLU A 85 1.00 -15.84 9.51
C GLU A 85 0.54 -17.29 9.39
N GLY A 86 0.93 -17.94 8.31
CA GLY A 86 0.59 -19.34 8.09
C GLY A 86 0.80 -19.78 6.65
N TYR A 87 0.38 -20.98 6.37
CA TYR A 87 0.35 -21.53 5.03
C TYR A 87 -1.03 -21.44 4.41
N ALA A 88 -1.11 -20.90 3.21
CA ALA A 88 -2.25 -21.03 2.31
C ALA A 88 -2.32 -22.46 1.73
N PRO A 89 -3.36 -22.84 0.95
CA PRO A 89 -3.37 -24.09 0.21
C PRO A 89 -2.09 -24.30 -0.59
N HIS A 90 -1.68 -25.56 -0.75
CA HIS A 90 -0.44 -25.96 -1.42
C HIS A 90 0.85 -25.55 -0.69
N ARG A 91 0.79 -25.30 0.61
CA ARG A 91 1.91 -24.90 1.46
C ARG A 91 2.58 -23.58 1.04
N VAL A 92 1.86 -22.67 0.47
CA VAL A 92 2.35 -21.32 0.16
C VAL A 92 2.41 -20.52 1.46
N PRO A 93 3.61 -20.06 1.92
CA PRO A 93 3.69 -19.23 3.11
C PRO A 93 3.08 -17.85 2.83
N VAL A 94 2.35 -17.32 3.80
CA VAL A 94 1.71 -16.00 3.69
C VAL A 94 1.81 -15.23 5.00
N MET A 95 2.14 -13.95 4.87
CA MET A 95 2.07 -12.95 5.93
C MET A 95 0.90 -12.01 5.64
N VAL A 96 0.06 -11.75 6.63
CA VAL A 96 -1.12 -10.88 6.49
C VAL A 96 -1.06 -9.78 7.54
N GLU A 97 -0.72 -8.58 7.11
CA GLU A 97 -0.80 -7.40 7.96
C GLU A 97 -2.24 -6.90 8.04
N CYS A 98 -2.75 -6.76 9.25
CA CYS A 98 -4.08 -6.24 9.52
C CYS A 98 -3.99 -4.98 10.37
N LEU A 99 -4.47 -3.86 9.85
CA LEU A 99 -4.73 -2.68 10.66
C LEU A 99 -6.17 -2.76 11.18
N THR A 100 -6.33 -2.88 12.49
CA THR A 100 -7.64 -3.08 13.11
C THR A 100 -7.87 -2.18 14.33
N ASP A 101 -9.10 -1.75 14.49
CA ASP A 101 -9.62 -1.10 15.69
C ASP A 101 -10.11 -2.11 16.75
N ASN A 102 -10.23 -3.40 16.35
CA ASN A 102 -10.71 -4.47 17.24
C ASN A 102 -10.04 -5.82 16.90
N PRO A 103 -8.90 -6.15 17.53
CA PRO A 103 -8.20 -7.41 17.33
C PRO A 103 -9.08 -8.65 17.63
N ASN A 104 -9.97 -8.56 18.63
CA ASN A 104 -10.85 -9.67 19.01
C ASN A 104 -11.87 -10.00 17.92
N ARG A 105 -12.29 -9.02 17.12
CA ARG A 105 -13.13 -9.23 15.93
C ARG A 105 -12.32 -9.75 14.75
N THR A 106 -11.10 -9.28 14.59
CA THR A 106 -10.25 -9.61 13.44
C THR A 106 -9.71 -11.03 13.51
N ALA A 107 -9.25 -11.49 14.67
CA ALA A 107 -8.64 -12.80 14.82
C ALA A 107 -9.56 -13.99 14.43
N PRO A 108 -10.85 -14.06 14.82
CA PRO A 108 -11.75 -15.10 14.33
C PRO A 108 -11.96 -15.05 12.81
N ASN A 109 -12.06 -13.85 12.22
CA ASN A 109 -12.21 -13.71 10.77
C ASN A 109 -10.99 -14.24 10.03
N MET A 110 -9.77 -13.96 10.53
CA MET A 110 -8.54 -14.50 9.95
C MET A 110 -8.47 -16.03 10.05
N ARG A 111 -8.91 -16.62 11.16
CA ARG A 111 -9.01 -18.09 11.26
C ARG A 111 -9.92 -18.69 10.20
N VAL A 112 -11.01 -17.99 9.86
CA VAL A 112 -11.90 -18.43 8.78
C VAL A 112 -11.21 -18.34 7.42
N CYS A 113 -10.42 -17.29 7.16
CA CYS A 113 -9.62 -17.14 5.93
C CYS A 113 -8.61 -18.28 5.78
N PHE A 114 -7.92 -18.64 6.88
CA PHE A 114 -6.95 -19.74 6.90
C PHE A 114 -7.55 -21.14 6.98
N ARG A 115 -8.88 -21.29 6.95
CA ARG A 115 -9.55 -22.62 7.14
C ARG A 115 -9.12 -23.68 6.13
N LYS A 116 -8.67 -23.30 4.91
CA LYS A 116 -8.15 -24.21 3.89
C LYS A 116 -6.63 -24.37 3.92
N GLY A 117 -5.98 -23.66 4.81
CA GLY A 117 -4.56 -23.69 5.06
C GLY A 117 -4.26 -23.99 6.54
N GLN A 118 -3.19 -23.45 7.06
CA GLN A 118 -2.78 -23.66 8.46
C GLN A 118 -2.18 -22.37 9.02
N MET A 119 -2.71 -21.88 10.14
CA MET A 119 -2.05 -20.79 10.89
C MET A 119 -0.88 -21.38 11.69
N THR A 120 0.31 -20.94 11.40
CA THR A 120 1.56 -21.34 12.07
C THR A 120 2.63 -20.31 11.77
N ALA A 121 3.72 -20.32 12.53
CA ALA A 121 4.85 -19.41 12.30
C ALA A 121 5.50 -19.68 10.94
N VAL A 122 5.58 -18.66 10.11
CA VAL A 122 6.26 -18.64 8.81
C VAL A 122 7.10 -17.38 8.61
N ALA A 123 7.16 -16.47 9.60
CA ALA A 123 7.89 -15.21 9.50
C ALA A 123 9.38 -15.38 9.22
N TRP A 124 9.95 -16.53 9.60
CA TRP A 124 11.35 -16.89 9.35
C TRP A 124 11.69 -17.07 7.85
N ASP A 125 10.68 -17.20 7.01
CA ASP A 125 10.80 -17.38 5.55
C ASP A 125 10.69 -16.04 4.80
N PHE A 126 10.63 -14.92 5.53
CA PHE A 126 10.41 -13.60 4.96
C PHE A 126 11.34 -12.56 5.59
N ASP A 127 11.83 -11.66 4.75
CA ASP A 127 12.50 -10.43 5.17
C ASP A 127 11.55 -9.25 5.13
N HIS A 128 11.56 -8.42 6.18
CA HIS A 128 10.78 -7.18 6.22
C HIS A 128 11.56 -6.07 5.52
N VAL A 129 11.07 -5.63 4.36
CA VAL A 129 11.79 -4.74 3.44
C VAL A 129 10.93 -3.57 2.98
N GLY A 130 11.60 -2.53 2.48
CA GLY A 130 10.97 -1.51 1.65
C GLY A 130 10.86 -2.00 0.20
N MET A 131 9.72 -1.79 -0.40
CA MET A 131 9.39 -2.18 -1.77
C MET A 131 8.96 -0.95 -2.57
N ILE A 132 9.62 -0.71 -3.70
CA ILE A 132 9.32 0.39 -4.62
C ILE A 132 9.12 -0.17 -6.00
N GLU A 133 7.91 -0.08 -6.54
CA GLU A 133 7.65 -0.40 -7.94
C GLU A 133 7.90 0.84 -8.80
N GLY A 134 8.64 0.68 -9.87
CA GLY A 134 8.99 1.76 -10.78
C GLY A 134 9.09 1.29 -12.22
N GLU A 135 8.91 2.23 -13.13
CA GLU A 135 8.99 2.03 -14.58
C GLU A 135 10.14 2.90 -15.13
N ALA A 136 11.03 2.31 -15.91
CA ALA A 136 12.12 3.04 -16.55
C ALA A 136 11.57 3.94 -17.67
N GLU A 137 11.89 5.23 -17.61
CA GLU A 137 11.54 6.23 -18.63
C GLU A 137 12.76 6.56 -19.48
N GLY A 138 12.54 6.82 -20.77
CA GLY A 138 13.60 7.30 -21.67
C GLY A 138 14.76 6.33 -21.92
N GLY A 139 14.58 5.04 -21.62
CA GLY A 139 15.66 4.04 -21.73
C GLY A 139 16.65 4.06 -20.58
N ALA A 140 16.25 4.53 -19.41
CA ALA A 140 17.09 4.53 -18.20
C ALA A 140 17.57 3.10 -17.88
N ASP A 141 18.84 3.02 -17.48
CA ASP A 141 19.45 1.76 -17.02
C ASP A 141 18.98 1.47 -15.59
N VAL A 142 18.21 0.41 -15.44
CA VAL A 142 17.60 0.02 -14.16
C VAL A 142 18.65 -0.38 -13.12
N GLU A 143 19.70 -1.08 -13.53
CA GLU A 143 20.77 -1.51 -12.63
C GLU A 143 21.56 -0.30 -12.09
N LEU A 144 21.93 0.61 -12.99
CA LEU A 144 22.59 1.84 -12.59
C LEU A 144 21.70 2.69 -11.70
N ALA A 145 20.41 2.80 -12.04
CA ALA A 145 19.43 3.54 -11.24
C ALA A 145 19.28 2.97 -9.84
N ALA A 146 19.26 1.63 -9.69
CA ALA A 146 19.18 0.96 -8.39
C ALA A 146 20.41 1.29 -7.53
N ILE A 147 21.60 1.19 -8.10
CA ILE A 147 22.87 1.48 -7.41
C ILE A 147 22.94 2.94 -6.97
N GLU A 148 22.70 3.88 -7.89
CA GLU A 148 22.77 5.31 -7.62
C GLU A 148 21.68 5.81 -6.65
N ALA A 149 20.52 5.16 -6.65
CA ALA A 149 19.46 5.47 -5.70
C ALA A 149 19.69 4.84 -4.32
N GLY A 150 20.60 3.87 -4.19
CA GLY A 150 20.89 3.17 -2.95
C GLY A 150 19.91 2.03 -2.64
N ALA A 151 19.30 1.41 -3.65
CA ALA A 151 18.53 0.17 -3.48
C ALA A 151 19.49 -0.99 -3.17
N GLN A 152 19.02 -1.94 -2.35
CA GLN A 152 19.81 -3.14 -2.01
C GLN A 152 19.74 -4.20 -3.10
N ASP A 153 18.57 -4.30 -3.74
CA ASP A 153 18.32 -5.29 -4.78
C ASP A 153 17.23 -4.76 -5.74
N PHE A 154 17.11 -5.38 -6.90
CA PHE A 154 16.01 -5.11 -7.82
C PHE A 154 15.65 -6.40 -8.59
N GLU A 155 14.37 -6.54 -8.93
CA GLU A 155 13.85 -7.66 -9.70
C GLU A 155 12.72 -7.24 -10.62
N ALA A 156 12.34 -8.09 -11.57
CA ALA A 156 11.16 -7.84 -12.40
C ALA A 156 9.91 -7.76 -11.53
N GLY A 157 9.10 -6.73 -11.73
CA GLY A 157 7.80 -6.59 -11.08
C GLY A 157 6.73 -7.51 -11.70
N ASP A 158 5.53 -7.47 -11.12
CA ASP A 158 4.40 -8.31 -11.57
C ASP A 158 3.85 -7.89 -12.94
N GLU A 159 4.06 -6.64 -13.37
CA GLU A 159 3.61 -6.09 -14.64
C GLU A 159 4.80 -5.92 -15.60
N GLU A 160 4.54 -6.07 -16.91
CA GLU A 160 5.57 -5.90 -17.94
C GLU A 160 6.13 -4.47 -17.93
N GLY A 161 7.46 -4.34 -17.88
CA GLY A 161 8.15 -3.05 -17.84
C GLY A 161 8.28 -2.43 -16.44
N VAL A 162 7.69 -3.07 -15.42
CA VAL A 162 7.83 -2.65 -14.03
C VAL A 162 9.01 -3.36 -13.37
N THR A 163 9.77 -2.61 -12.60
CA THR A 163 10.85 -3.14 -11.74
C THR A 163 10.48 -2.93 -10.28
N LEU A 164 10.70 -3.95 -9.47
CA LEU A 164 10.61 -3.89 -8.02
C LEU A 164 12.00 -3.62 -7.43
N PHE A 165 12.19 -2.45 -6.83
CA PHE A 165 13.39 -2.08 -6.08
C PHE A 165 13.17 -2.40 -4.61
N ILE A 166 14.18 -3.02 -3.98
CA ILE A 166 14.15 -3.50 -2.61
C ILE A 166 15.14 -2.71 -1.79
N THR A 167 14.72 -2.30 -0.60
CA THR A 167 15.52 -1.48 0.30
C THR A 167 15.39 -1.95 1.74
N ASP A 168 16.28 -1.53 2.62
CA ASP A 168 15.97 -1.51 4.04
C ASP A 168 14.73 -0.67 4.32
N THR A 169 14.00 -1.03 5.37
CA THR A 169 12.80 -0.29 5.78
C THR A 169 13.10 1.16 6.13
N SER A 170 14.31 1.46 6.65
CA SER A 170 14.79 2.81 6.98
C SER A 170 15.06 3.68 5.76
N ASP A 171 15.48 3.06 4.65
CA ASP A 171 15.97 3.76 3.46
C ASP A 171 14.89 3.98 2.40
N LEU A 172 13.70 3.39 2.62
CA LEU A 172 12.56 3.42 1.70
C LEU A 172 12.23 4.84 1.20
N ASP A 173 12.18 5.82 2.10
CA ASP A 173 11.85 7.20 1.72
C ASP A 173 12.97 7.85 0.90
N ALA A 174 14.23 7.64 1.29
CA ALA A 174 15.40 8.19 0.59
C ALA A 174 15.50 7.64 -0.83
N VAL A 175 15.43 6.32 -0.97
CA VAL A 175 15.52 5.64 -2.28
C VAL A 175 14.33 6.04 -3.17
N SER A 176 13.11 6.10 -2.62
CA SER A 176 11.93 6.51 -3.40
C SER A 176 12.01 7.94 -3.96
N LYS A 177 12.78 8.81 -3.29
CA LYS A 177 13.03 10.19 -3.75
C LYS A 177 14.19 10.27 -4.75
N ALA A 178 15.16 9.36 -4.66
CA ALA A 178 16.33 9.34 -5.54
C ALA A 178 16.01 8.72 -6.91
N LEU A 179 15.21 7.67 -6.98
CA LEU A 179 14.87 6.95 -8.22
C LEU A 179 14.39 7.85 -9.37
N PRO A 180 13.51 8.88 -9.15
CA PRO A 180 13.09 9.76 -10.23
C PRO A 180 14.24 10.55 -10.89
N ALA A 181 15.30 10.90 -10.14
CA ALA A 181 16.46 11.57 -10.69
C ALA A 181 17.28 10.64 -11.61
N GLN A 182 17.12 9.34 -11.48
CA GLN A 182 17.74 8.30 -12.30
C GLN A 182 16.85 7.84 -13.48
N GLY A 183 15.77 8.56 -13.76
CA GLY A 183 14.85 8.22 -14.85
C GLY A 183 13.88 7.08 -14.55
N ILE A 184 13.63 6.81 -13.27
CA ILE A 184 12.64 5.80 -12.85
C ILE A 184 11.38 6.51 -12.35
N LYS A 185 10.27 6.28 -13.03
CA LYS A 185 8.96 6.74 -12.57
C LYS A 185 8.44 5.82 -11.48
N VAL A 186 8.39 6.31 -10.25
CA VAL A 186 7.88 5.57 -9.10
C VAL A 186 6.36 5.40 -9.21
N LEU A 187 5.89 4.15 -9.17
CA LEU A 187 4.49 3.75 -9.28
C LEU A 187 3.87 3.48 -7.91
N SER A 188 4.58 2.73 -7.07
CA SER A 188 4.13 2.43 -5.71
C SER A 188 5.29 2.38 -4.72
N VAL A 189 4.99 2.65 -3.46
CA VAL A 189 5.95 2.58 -2.34
C VAL A 189 5.24 1.94 -1.16
N LYS A 190 5.79 0.85 -0.64
CA LYS A 190 5.21 0.11 0.49
C LYS A 190 6.30 -0.55 1.34
N LEU A 191 6.00 -0.79 2.60
CA LEU A 191 6.70 -1.80 3.39
C LEU A 191 6.03 -3.15 3.12
N GLY A 192 6.80 -4.22 3.13
CA GLY A 192 6.29 -5.55 2.87
C GLY A 192 7.24 -6.65 3.33
N TYR A 193 6.88 -7.86 3.00
CA TYR A 193 7.64 -9.07 3.30
C TYR A 193 8.03 -9.73 1.98
N LYS A 194 9.33 -10.03 1.83
CA LYS A 194 9.92 -10.74 0.69
C LYS A 194 10.46 -12.10 1.11
#